data_16c64c4b504b2a302735a63e5274cc9a
#
_entry.id   16c64c4b504b2a302735a63e5274cc9a
#
_cell.length_a   1.000
_cell.length_b   1.000
_cell.length_c   1.000
_cell.angle_alpha   90.00
_cell.angle_beta   90.00
_cell.angle_gamma   90.00
#
_symmetry.space_group_name_H-M   'P 1'
#
loop_
_entity.id
_entity.type
_entity.pdbx_description
1 polymer ?
#
loop_
_entity_poly.entity_id
_entity_poly.type
_entity_poly.pdbx_seq_one_letter_code
_entity_poly.pdbx_strand_id
1 'polypeptide(L)'
;SSERIARAIRILREDFAKTVRIETLAEAARMSQSSFHQHFKSLTAMTPLQFQKQLRLLEARRLMVADAASVAQAAYQVGYESPSQFSREYSRTFGVAPKRDAMNQARLYATYASRKMPAA
;
A
#
# COMPACT_ATOMS: atom_id res chain seq x y z
N SER A 1 9.45 22.16 1.30
CA SER A 1 8.61 21.52 1.97
C SER A 1 8.47 20.02 1.89
N SER A 2 9.50 19.35 1.33
CA SER A 2 9.51 17.88 1.31
C SER A 2 9.51 17.28 2.73
N GLU A 3 10.12 17.95 3.70
CA GLU A 3 10.10 17.52 5.10
C GLU A 3 8.70 17.53 5.70
N ARG A 4 7.89 18.53 5.34
CA ARG A 4 6.50 18.62 5.82
C ARG A 4 5.66 17.49 5.26
N ILE A 5 5.81 17.22 3.96
CA ILE A 5 5.11 16.11 3.31
C ILE A 5 5.59 14.79 3.88
N ALA A 6 6.87 14.65 4.19
CA ALA A 6 7.41 13.43 4.81
C ALA A 6 6.73 13.11 6.15
N ARG A 7 6.36 14.13 6.94
CA ARG A 7 5.63 13.91 8.19
C ARG A 7 4.25 13.27 7.94
N ALA A 8 3.55 13.76 6.92
CA ALA A 8 2.25 13.21 6.54
C ALA A 8 2.40 11.77 6.02
N ILE A 9 3.42 11.52 5.21
CA ILE A 9 3.70 10.17 4.70
C ILE A 9 3.97 9.20 5.85
N ARG A 10 4.67 9.63 6.88
CA ARG A 10 4.95 8.80 8.05
C ARG A 10 3.65 8.38 8.74
N ILE A 11 2.69 9.30 8.89
CA ILE A 11 1.38 8.97 9.45
C ILE A 11 0.67 7.95 8.57
N LEU A 12 0.68 8.14 7.26
CA LEU A 12 0.07 7.19 6.33
C LEU A 12 0.70 5.81 6.44
N ARG A 13 2.03 5.74 6.52
CA ARG A 13 2.74 4.47 6.65
C ARG A 13 2.40 3.74 7.95
N GLU A 14 2.18 4.47 9.02
CA GLU A 14 1.83 3.88 10.32
C GLU A 14 0.36 3.48 10.39
N ASP A 15 -0.53 4.26 9.78
CA ASP A 15 -1.97 4.15 9.99
C ASP A 15 -2.77 3.82 8.73
N PHE A 16 -2.14 3.29 7.69
CA PHE A 16 -2.83 3.05 6.40
C PHE A 16 -4.04 2.12 6.53
N ALA A 17 -4.06 1.21 7.51
CA ALA A 17 -5.16 0.28 7.71
C ALA A 17 -6.38 0.94 8.38
N LYS A 18 -6.23 2.17 8.85
CA LYS A 18 -7.29 2.94 9.50
C LYS A 18 -7.78 4.04 8.58
N THR A 19 -8.90 4.65 8.94
CA THR A 19 -9.32 5.88 8.29
C THR A 19 -8.36 7.00 8.71
N VAL A 20 -7.72 7.64 7.72
CA VAL A 20 -6.83 8.78 7.96
C VAL A 20 -7.49 10.01 7.36
N ARG A 21 -7.69 11.02 8.18
CA ARG A 21 -8.37 12.26 7.76
C ARG A 21 -7.38 13.22 7.13
N ILE A 22 -7.82 13.88 6.06
CA ILE A 22 -7.01 14.89 5.38
C ILE A 22 -6.60 16.01 6.33
N GLU A 23 -7.50 16.41 7.22
CA GLU A 23 -7.23 17.44 8.21
C GLU A 23 -6.01 17.08 9.08
N THR A 24 -5.93 15.83 9.50
CA THR A 24 -4.82 15.33 10.31
C THR A 24 -3.51 15.40 9.54
N LEU A 25 -3.51 15.00 8.27
CA LEU A 25 -2.32 15.03 7.42
C LEU A 25 -1.85 16.45 7.15
N ALA A 26 -2.79 17.34 6.80
CA ALA A 26 -2.47 18.75 6.53
C ALA A 26 -1.91 19.42 7.77
N GLU A 27 -2.49 19.15 8.94
CA GLU A 27 -2.03 19.69 10.22
C GLU A 27 -0.61 19.23 10.53
N ALA A 28 -0.33 17.93 10.34
CA ALA A 28 1.02 17.40 10.53
C ALA A 28 2.03 18.05 9.60
N ALA A 29 1.63 18.37 8.39
CA ALA A 29 2.46 19.06 7.40
C ALA A 29 2.52 20.56 7.64
N ARG A 30 1.74 21.10 8.57
CA ARG A 30 1.62 22.54 8.86
C ARG A 30 1.21 23.32 7.62
N MET A 31 0.22 22.83 6.90
CA MET A 31 -0.32 23.41 5.68
C MET A 31 -1.83 23.47 5.73
N SER A 32 -2.42 24.40 4.97
CA SER A 32 -3.85 24.34 4.68
C SER A 32 -4.13 23.07 3.87
N GLN A 33 -5.38 22.62 3.85
CA GLN A 33 -5.74 21.43 3.10
C GLN A 33 -5.45 21.59 1.60
N SER A 34 -5.75 22.76 1.03
CA SER A 34 -5.48 23.04 -0.39
C SER A 34 -3.99 22.97 -0.70
N SER A 35 -3.17 23.62 0.12
CA SER A 35 -1.72 23.60 -0.05
C SER A 35 -1.16 22.21 0.12
N PHE A 36 -1.67 21.47 1.10
CA PHE A 36 -1.25 20.11 1.35
C PHE A 36 -1.51 19.20 0.14
N HIS A 37 -2.74 19.23 -0.41
CA HIS A 37 -3.09 18.44 -1.60
C HIS A 37 -2.15 18.75 -2.76
N GLN A 38 -1.91 20.03 -3.01
CA GLN A 38 -1.06 20.46 -4.12
C GLN A 38 0.38 19.97 -3.97
N HIS A 39 0.96 20.17 -2.79
CA HIS A 39 2.34 19.76 -2.53
C HIS A 39 2.48 18.23 -2.49
N PHE A 40 1.52 17.55 -1.88
CA PHE A 40 1.54 16.09 -1.81
C PHE A 40 1.54 15.47 -3.20
N LYS A 41 0.62 15.93 -4.06
CA LYS A 41 0.53 15.43 -5.43
C LYS A 41 1.76 15.78 -6.26
N SER A 42 2.31 16.98 -6.04
CA SER A 42 3.53 17.41 -6.74
C SER A 42 4.72 16.50 -6.40
N LEU A 43 4.85 16.09 -5.14
CA LEU A 43 5.99 15.29 -4.69
C LEU A 43 5.80 13.78 -4.93
N THR A 44 4.57 13.27 -4.84
CA THR A 44 4.30 11.83 -4.90
C THR A 44 3.64 11.38 -6.19
N ALA A 45 3.14 12.31 -7.00
CA ALA A 45 2.32 12.04 -8.18
C ALA A 45 0.98 11.38 -7.84
N MET A 46 0.59 11.34 -6.57
CA MET A 46 -0.64 10.74 -6.08
C MET A 46 -1.38 11.68 -5.15
N THR A 47 -2.70 11.51 -5.06
CA THR A 47 -3.45 12.11 -3.96
C THR A 47 -3.13 11.33 -2.66
N PRO A 48 -3.37 11.93 -1.48
CA PRO A 48 -3.18 11.18 -0.23
C PRO A 48 -3.98 9.88 -0.15
N LEU A 49 -5.22 9.88 -0.65
CA LEU A 49 -6.03 8.66 -0.66
C LEU A 49 -5.45 7.58 -1.59
N GLN A 50 -4.98 7.97 -2.77
CA GLN A 50 -4.32 7.04 -3.68
C GLN A 50 -3.07 6.45 -3.05
N PHE A 51 -2.30 7.27 -2.36
CA PHE A 51 -1.08 6.85 -1.67
C PHE A 51 -1.42 5.85 -0.55
N GLN A 52 -2.46 6.13 0.24
CA GLN A 52 -2.91 5.22 1.29
C GLN A 52 -3.32 3.87 0.71
N LYS A 53 -4.09 3.88 -0.37
CA LYS A 53 -4.52 2.64 -1.02
C LYS A 53 -3.35 1.85 -1.57
N GLN A 54 -2.34 2.53 -2.12
CA GLN A 54 -1.13 1.88 -2.60
C GLN A 54 -0.42 1.16 -1.46
N LEU A 55 -0.30 1.79 -0.30
CA LEU A 55 0.31 1.17 0.88
C LEU A 55 -0.47 -0.08 1.32
N ARG A 56 -1.80 0.01 1.33
CA ARG A 56 -2.66 -1.13 1.67
C ARG A 56 -2.43 -2.31 0.73
N LEU A 57 -2.41 -2.05 -0.58
CA LEU A 57 -2.26 -3.10 -1.58
C LEU A 57 -0.87 -3.74 -1.53
N LEU A 58 0.17 -2.95 -1.31
CA LEU A 58 1.52 -3.48 -1.18
C LEU A 58 1.67 -4.35 0.06
N GLU A 59 1.11 -3.95 1.19
CA GLU A 59 1.16 -4.76 2.40
C GLU A 59 0.33 -6.03 2.25
N ALA A 60 -0.84 -5.94 1.61
CA ALA A 60 -1.65 -7.12 1.34
C ALA A 60 -0.89 -8.15 0.49
N ARG A 61 -0.18 -7.67 -0.53
CA ARG A 61 0.68 -8.55 -1.35
C ARG A 61 1.73 -9.24 -0.49
N ARG A 62 2.39 -8.48 0.36
CA ARG A 62 3.41 -9.04 1.26
C ARG A 62 2.81 -10.14 2.15
N LEU A 63 1.65 -9.88 2.74
CA LEU A 63 0.97 -10.85 3.61
C LEU A 63 0.63 -12.14 2.86
N MET A 64 0.13 -12.02 1.64
CA MET A 64 -0.23 -13.19 0.84
C MET A 64 1.00 -13.98 0.40
N VAL A 65 2.08 -13.31 0.05
CA VAL A 65 3.30 -13.98 -0.44
C VAL A 65 4.14 -14.54 0.70
N ALA A 66 4.41 -13.74 1.73
CA ALA A 66 5.33 -14.12 2.80
C ALA A 66 4.64 -14.89 3.92
N ASP A 67 3.41 -14.52 4.27
CA ASP A 67 2.70 -15.07 5.42
C ASP A 67 1.56 -16.02 5.03
N ALA A 68 1.43 -16.32 3.74
CA ALA A 68 0.39 -17.21 3.20
C ALA A 68 -1.03 -16.81 3.59
N ALA A 69 -1.28 -15.50 3.79
CA ALA A 69 -2.61 -15.01 4.11
C ALA A 69 -3.54 -15.25 2.92
N SER A 70 -4.80 -15.58 3.21
CA SER A 70 -5.83 -15.65 2.17
C SER A 70 -6.15 -14.25 1.66
N VAL A 71 -6.81 -14.17 0.51
CA VAL A 71 -7.25 -12.88 -0.06
C VAL A 71 -8.12 -12.13 0.95
N ALA A 72 -9.08 -12.80 1.57
CA ALA A 72 -9.97 -12.18 2.55
C ALA A 72 -9.21 -11.70 3.80
N GLN A 73 -8.30 -12.53 4.32
CA GLN A 73 -7.48 -12.15 5.47
C GLN A 73 -6.64 -10.91 5.17
N ALA A 74 -5.97 -10.89 4.02
CA ALA A 74 -5.14 -9.77 3.62
C ALA A 74 -5.99 -8.50 3.45
N ALA A 75 -7.15 -8.61 2.79
CA ALA A 75 -8.05 -7.48 2.58
C ALA A 75 -8.47 -6.83 3.90
N TYR A 76 -8.95 -7.63 4.84
CA TYR A 76 -9.40 -7.10 6.14
C TYR A 76 -8.24 -6.55 6.95
N GLN A 77 -7.10 -7.21 6.94
CA GLN A 77 -5.95 -6.76 7.72
C GLN A 77 -5.42 -5.40 7.29
N VAL A 78 -5.49 -5.10 6.00
CA VAL A 78 -5.01 -3.80 5.50
C VAL A 78 -6.09 -2.72 5.47
N GLY A 79 -7.29 -3.02 6.00
CA GLY A 79 -8.32 -2.00 6.23
C GLY A 79 -9.47 -1.98 5.23
N TYR A 80 -9.58 -2.92 4.31
CA TYR A 80 -10.74 -3.01 3.43
C TYR A 80 -11.92 -3.61 4.19
N GLU A 81 -13.11 -3.11 3.93
CA GLU A 81 -14.34 -3.65 4.51
C GLU A 81 -14.88 -4.82 3.70
N SER A 82 -14.49 -4.93 2.44
CA SER A 82 -15.01 -5.91 1.50
C SER A 82 -13.87 -6.52 0.69
N PRO A 83 -13.73 -7.86 0.70
CA PRO A 83 -12.76 -8.53 -0.19
C PRO A 83 -13.04 -8.27 -1.67
N SER A 84 -14.30 -8.07 -2.05
CA SER A 84 -14.66 -7.76 -3.44
C SER A 84 -14.09 -6.41 -3.88
N GLN A 85 -14.23 -5.39 -3.05
CA GLN A 85 -13.66 -4.08 -3.33
C GLN A 85 -12.13 -4.16 -3.40
N PHE A 86 -11.53 -4.86 -2.44
CA PHE A 86 -10.10 -5.11 -2.43
C PHE A 86 -9.62 -5.73 -3.73
N SER A 87 -10.27 -6.80 -4.17
CA SER A 87 -9.89 -7.52 -5.39
C SER A 87 -9.99 -6.64 -6.64
N ARG A 88 -11.02 -5.80 -6.71
CA ARG A 88 -11.18 -4.87 -7.84
C ARG A 88 -10.04 -3.84 -7.87
N GLU A 89 -9.73 -3.24 -6.72
CA GLU A 89 -8.66 -2.24 -6.63
C GLU A 89 -7.29 -2.86 -6.84
N TYR A 90 -7.08 -4.04 -6.30
CA TYR A 90 -5.83 -4.79 -6.49
C TYR A 90 -5.59 -5.08 -7.98
N SER A 91 -6.59 -5.64 -8.65
CA SER A 91 -6.49 -5.98 -10.07
C SER A 91 -6.26 -4.76 -10.94
N ARG A 92 -6.89 -3.64 -10.59
CA ARG A 92 -6.69 -2.38 -11.32
C ARG A 92 -5.26 -1.87 -11.17
N THR A 93 -4.70 -1.99 -9.99
CA THR A 93 -3.36 -1.49 -9.68
C THR A 93 -2.27 -2.39 -10.26
N PHE A 94 -2.39 -3.68 -10.07
CA PHE A 94 -1.34 -4.64 -10.44
C PHE A 94 -1.60 -5.40 -11.74
N GLY A 95 -2.80 -5.28 -12.30
CA GLY A 95 -3.15 -5.92 -13.55
C GLY A 95 -3.47 -7.41 -13.45
N VAL A 96 -3.46 -7.98 -12.25
CA VAL A 96 -3.67 -9.41 -12.00
C VAL A 96 -4.50 -9.57 -10.72
N ALA A 97 -5.39 -10.57 -10.67
CA ALA A 97 -6.18 -10.85 -9.49
C ALA A 97 -5.27 -11.22 -8.30
N PRO A 98 -5.67 -10.89 -7.06
CA PRO A 98 -4.80 -11.04 -5.89
C PRO A 98 -4.20 -12.43 -5.72
N LYS A 99 -5.01 -13.46 -5.78
CA LYS A 99 -4.52 -14.85 -5.57
C LYS A 99 -3.51 -15.23 -6.64
N ARG A 100 -3.80 -14.91 -7.89
CA ARG A 100 -2.92 -15.23 -9.01
C ARG A 100 -1.60 -14.47 -8.91
N ASP A 101 -1.68 -13.19 -8.58
CA ASP A 101 -0.47 -12.37 -8.41
C ASP A 101 0.38 -12.90 -7.27
N ALA A 102 -0.23 -13.25 -6.14
CA ALA A 102 0.50 -13.79 -4.99
C ALA A 102 1.22 -15.09 -5.36
N MET A 103 0.56 -15.97 -6.11
CA MET A 103 1.18 -17.21 -6.58
C MET A 103 2.35 -16.93 -7.53
N ASN A 104 2.17 -15.99 -8.45
CA ASN A 104 3.23 -15.58 -9.39
C ASN A 104 4.42 -14.99 -8.66
N GLN A 105 4.18 -14.09 -7.71
CA GLN A 105 5.24 -13.44 -6.93
C GLN A 105 6.00 -14.47 -6.07
N ALA A 106 5.28 -15.39 -5.44
CA ALA A 106 5.90 -16.44 -4.64
C ALA A 106 6.80 -17.33 -5.49
N ARG A 107 6.37 -17.65 -6.70
CA ARG A 107 7.14 -18.47 -7.64
C ARG A 107 8.41 -17.75 -8.08
N LEU A 108 8.29 -16.45 -8.41
CA LEU A 108 9.45 -15.63 -8.79
C LEU A 108 10.45 -15.52 -7.66
N TYR A 109 9.96 -15.30 -6.44
CA TYR A 109 10.82 -15.21 -5.26
C TYR A 109 11.56 -16.54 -5.03
N ALA A 110 10.88 -17.67 -5.10
CA ALA A 110 11.49 -18.98 -4.92
C ALA A 110 12.57 -19.24 -5.97
N THR A 111 12.33 -18.87 -7.23
CA THR A 111 13.31 -18.98 -8.31
C THR A 111 14.54 -18.12 -8.04
N TYR A 112 14.33 -16.88 -7.64
CA TYR A 112 15.41 -15.98 -7.30
C TYR A 112 16.26 -16.51 -6.14
N ALA A 113 15.60 -16.92 -5.06
CA ALA A 113 16.28 -17.45 -3.87
C ALA A 113 17.10 -18.70 -4.20
N SER A 114 16.54 -19.59 -5.03
CA SER A 114 17.23 -20.81 -5.47
C SER A 114 18.50 -20.51 -6.27
N ARG A 115 18.50 -19.44 -7.07
CA ARG A 115 19.66 -19.07 -7.88
C ARG A 115 20.72 -18.31 -7.11
N LYS A 116 20.32 -17.58 -6.06
CA LYS A 116 21.23 -16.71 -5.30
C LYS A 116 21.82 -17.38 -4.08
N MET A 117 21.18 -18.44 -3.56
CA MET A 117 21.70 -19.16 -2.42
C MET A 117 22.73 -20.19 -2.89
N PRO A 118 23.95 -20.20 -2.30
CA PRO A 118 24.93 -21.22 -2.65
C PRO A 118 24.43 -22.59 -2.22
N ALA A 119 24.81 -23.61 -2.98
CA ALA A 119 24.55 -24.99 -2.60
C ALA A 119 25.29 -25.27 -1.27
N ALA A 120 24.60 -25.91 -0.35
CA ALA A 120 25.19 -26.22 0.96
C ALA A 120 26.36 -27.18 0.84
#